data_41b5e9a61370a340aa393434f3e6b8a1
#
_entry.id   41b5e9a61370a340aa393434f3e6b8a1
#
_cell.length_a   1.000
_cell.length_b   1.000
_cell.length_c   1.000
_cell.angle_alpha   90.00
_cell.angle_beta   90.00
_cell.angle_gamma   90.00
#
_symmetry.space_group_name_H-M   'P 1'
#
loop_
_entity.id
_entity.type
_entity.pdbx_description
1 polymer ?
#
loop_
_entity_poly.entity_id
_entity_poly.type
_entity_poly.pdbx_seq_one_letter_code
_entity_poly.pdbx_strand_id
1 'polypeptide(L)'
;MLARTFEEGGLSTVLVTVMPYWAERLGVPRTVAVEFPYGHPLGRPGDRDTQMGIIREALRLLEEATGPGEIRELDYVWPQDLDEAKRDWQPLEPSPIIRMMIEQRRAQRQQQEGS
;
A
#
# COMPACT_ATOMS: atom_id res chain seq x y z
N MET A 1 -8.90 -7.82 10.65
CA MET A 1 -7.55 -7.41 10.28
C MET A 1 -6.54 -8.45 10.73
N LEU A 2 -5.64 -8.88 9.82
CA LEU A 2 -4.70 -9.99 10.07
C LEU A 2 -3.70 -9.70 11.20
N ALA A 3 -3.14 -8.48 11.26
CA ALA A 3 -2.17 -8.11 12.29
C ALA A 3 -2.73 -8.29 13.70
N ARG A 4 -3.94 -7.82 13.94
CA ARG A 4 -4.60 -7.98 15.24
C ARG A 4 -4.87 -9.44 15.56
N THR A 5 -5.30 -10.22 14.58
CA THR A 5 -5.57 -11.65 14.74
C THR A 5 -4.30 -12.40 15.11
N PHE A 6 -3.18 -12.11 14.47
CA PHE A 6 -1.88 -12.73 14.79
C PHE A 6 -1.39 -12.34 16.19
N GLU A 7 -1.55 -11.07 16.58
CA GLU A 7 -1.15 -10.59 17.90
C GLU A 7 -2.00 -11.26 19.00
N GLU A 8 -3.30 -11.41 18.81
CA GLU A 8 -4.18 -12.14 19.71
C GLU A 8 -3.76 -13.61 19.85
N GLY A 9 -3.21 -14.19 18.79
CA GLY A 9 -2.66 -15.55 18.80
C GLY A 9 -1.26 -15.67 19.40
N GLY A 10 -0.66 -14.57 19.89
CA GLY A 10 0.65 -14.56 20.52
C GLY A 10 1.82 -14.28 19.59
N LEU A 11 1.57 -13.85 18.35
CA LEU A 11 2.61 -13.50 17.38
C LEU A 11 2.83 -11.99 17.38
N SER A 12 4.08 -11.56 17.32
CA SER A 12 4.42 -10.14 17.14
C SER A 12 4.41 -9.79 15.67
N THR A 13 3.78 -8.66 15.31
CA THR A 13 3.62 -8.22 13.93
C THR A 13 4.07 -6.78 13.74
N VAL A 14 4.45 -6.44 12.49
CA VAL A 14 4.70 -5.06 12.06
C VAL A 14 4.09 -4.88 10.67
N LEU A 15 3.41 -3.75 10.47
CA LEU A 15 2.81 -3.39 9.20
C LEU A 15 3.67 -2.32 8.52
N VAL A 16 3.99 -2.50 7.24
CA VAL A 16 4.59 -1.45 6.42
C VAL A 16 3.48 -0.88 5.53
N THR A 17 3.24 0.42 5.61
CA THR A 17 2.13 1.05 4.90
C THR A 17 2.50 2.41 4.30
N VAL A 18 1.84 2.77 3.21
CA VAL A 18 1.88 4.12 2.64
C VAL A 18 0.73 4.99 3.18
N MET A 19 -0.13 4.43 4.02
CA MET A 19 -1.32 5.09 4.57
C MET A 19 -1.39 4.96 6.10
N PRO A 20 -0.57 5.71 6.85
CA PRO A 20 -0.52 5.59 8.31
C PRO A 20 -1.84 5.96 8.99
N TYR A 21 -2.65 6.81 8.37
CA TYR A 21 -3.96 7.22 8.88
C TYR A 21 -4.88 6.02 9.15
N TRP A 22 -4.93 5.06 8.23
CA TRP A 22 -5.75 3.86 8.41
C TRP A 22 -5.20 2.93 9.47
N ALA A 23 -3.86 2.81 9.55
CA ALA A 23 -3.21 2.00 10.58
C ALA A 23 -3.53 2.53 11.99
N GLU A 24 -3.50 3.84 12.17
CA GLU A 24 -3.85 4.49 13.43
C GLU A 24 -5.31 4.22 13.81
N ARG A 25 -6.24 4.39 12.86
CA ARG A 25 -7.67 4.16 13.10
C ARG A 25 -8.02 2.71 13.39
N LEU A 26 -7.36 1.77 12.72
CA LEU A 26 -7.61 0.34 12.90
C LEU A 26 -6.91 -0.23 14.13
N GLY A 27 -6.08 0.55 14.81
CA GLY A 27 -5.37 0.12 16.00
C GLY A 27 -4.33 -0.96 15.73
N VAL A 28 -3.58 -0.83 14.63
CA VAL A 28 -2.48 -1.76 14.31
C VAL A 28 -1.40 -1.67 15.39
N PRO A 29 -0.91 -2.79 15.94
CA PRO A 29 0.04 -2.76 17.05
C PRO A 29 1.35 -2.05 16.75
N ARG A 30 1.94 -2.28 15.58
CA ARG A 30 3.20 -1.65 15.16
C ARG A 30 3.12 -1.31 13.68
N THR A 31 3.52 -0.10 13.32
CA THR A 31 3.42 0.38 11.95
C THR A 31 4.68 1.14 11.55
N VAL A 32 5.22 0.83 10.37
CA VAL A 32 6.23 1.62 9.68
C VAL A 32 5.55 2.31 8.50
N ALA A 33 5.60 3.64 8.47
CA ALA A 33 4.97 4.45 7.45
C ALA A 33 6.01 5.03 6.48
N VAL A 34 5.73 4.96 5.19
CA VAL A 34 6.58 5.53 4.14
C VAL A 34 5.73 6.37 3.19
N GLU A 35 6.30 7.46 2.66
CA GLU A 35 5.63 8.33 1.68
C GLU A 35 5.95 7.88 0.25
N PHE A 36 5.43 6.72 -0.12
CA PHE A 36 5.60 6.16 -1.46
C PHE A 36 4.26 6.06 -2.18
N PRO A 37 4.27 5.90 -3.53
CA PRO A 37 3.05 5.65 -4.28
C PRO A 37 2.32 4.41 -3.81
N TYR A 38 1.01 4.42 -3.95
CA TYR A 38 0.15 3.30 -3.62
C TYR A 38 0.59 2.04 -4.38
N GLY A 39 0.74 0.94 -3.67
CA GLY A 39 1.21 -0.31 -4.24
C GLY A 39 2.73 -0.53 -4.15
N HIS A 40 3.50 0.45 -3.65
CA HIS A 40 4.96 0.33 -3.52
C HIS A 40 5.46 0.62 -2.09
N PRO A 41 4.98 -0.10 -1.07
CA PRO A 41 5.37 0.19 0.32
C PRO A 41 6.86 -0.09 0.62
N LEU A 42 7.52 -0.89 -0.19
CA LEU A 42 8.95 -1.20 -0.04
C LEU A 42 9.84 -0.46 -1.04
N GLY A 43 9.30 0.55 -1.75
CA GLY A 43 10.04 1.31 -2.73
C GLY A 43 9.90 0.77 -4.14
N ARG A 44 10.79 1.24 -5.03
CA ARG A 44 10.74 0.86 -6.45
C ARG A 44 11.17 -0.59 -6.66
N PRO A 45 10.59 -1.29 -7.66
CA PRO A 45 11.09 -2.60 -8.05
C PRO A 45 12.58 -2.53 -8.41
N GLY A 46 13.37 -3.47 -7.89
CA GLY A 46 14.81 -3.53 -8.13
C GLY A 46 15.65 -2.61 -7.25
N ASP A 47 15.07 -1.70 -6.47
CA ASP A 47 15.80 -0.86 -5.53
C ASP A 47 16.05 -1.61 -4.21
N ARG A 48 17.01 -2.49 -4.24
CA ARG A 48 17.34 -3.37 -3.12
C ARG A 48 17.72 -2.62 -1.85
N ASP A 49 18.50 -1.55 -1.97
CA ASP A 49 18.99 -0.80 -0.80
C ASP A 49 17.85 -0.17 -0.03
N THR A 50 16.90 0.47 -0.73
CA THR A 50 15.71 1.03 -0.11
C THR A 50 14.82 -0.06 0.49
N GLN A 51 14.59 -1.13 -0.24
CA GLN A 51 13.78 -2.26 0.24
C GLN A 51 14.37 -2.86 1.52
N MET A 52 15.65 -3.14 1.53
CA MET A 52 16.33 -3.69 2.70
C MET A 52 16.34 -2.72 3.87
N GLY A 53 16.52 -1.42 3.61
CA GLY A 53 16.47 -0.39 4.63
C GLY A 53 15.12 -0.34 5.34
N ILE A 54 14.03 -0.40 4.58
CA ILE A 54 12.67 -0.41 5.13
C ILE A 54 12.42 -1.68 5.94
N ILE A 55 12.82 -2.82 5.44
CA ILE A 55 12.67 -4.11 6.14
C ILE A 55 13.45 -4.09 7.47
N ARG A 56 14.68 -3.56 7.47
CA ARG A 56 15.49 -3.43 8.70
C ARG A 56 14.83 -2.53 9.72
N GLU A 57 14.28 -1.41 9.30
CA GLU A 57 13.55 -0.50 10.20
C GLU A 57 12.28 -1.16 10.76
N ALA A 58 11.58 -1.93 9.96
CA ALA A 58 10.42 -2.70 10.42
C ALA A 58 10.82 -3.72 11.50
N LEU A 59 11.91 -4.44 11.29
CA LEU A 59 12.43 -5.41 12.28
C LEU A 59 12.94 -4.71 13.54
N ARG A 60 13.57 -3.54 13.42
CA ARG A 60 13.97 -2.74 14.58
C ARG A 60 12.78 -2.29 15.40
N LEU A 61 11.72 -1.81 14.75
CA LEU A 61 10.49 -1.44 15.44
C LEU A 61 9.89 -2.64 16.20
N LEU A 62 9.94 -3.81 15.59
CA LEU A 62 9.47 -5.04 16.22
C LEU A 62 10.24 -5.37 17.51
N GLU A 63 11.56 -5.10 17.54
CA GLU A 63 12.40 -5.31 18.71
C GLU A 63 12.26 -4.20 19.77
N GLU A 64 12.16 -2.94 19.33
CA GLU A 64 12.25 -1.76 20.19
C GLU A 64 10.91 -1.29 20.73
N ALA A 65 9.78 -1.68 20.11
CA ALA A 65 8.47 -1.24 20.54
C ALA A 65 8.15 -1.72 21.95
N THR A 66 7.77 -0.79 22.83
CA THR A 66 7.45 -1.06 24.23
C THR A 66 5.96 -1.28 24.47
N GLY A 67 5.11 -1.02 23.47
CA GLY A 67 3.67 -1.18 23.57
C GLY A 67 2.98 -1.06 22.22
N PRO A 68 1.67 -1.35 22.17
CA PRO A 68 0.90 -1.26 20.92
C PRO A 68 0.64 0.19 20.50
N GLY A 69 0.36 0.39 19.22
CA GLY A 69 0.00 1.69 18.67
C GLY A 69 1.16 2.56 18.22
N GLU A 70 2.40 2.05 18.22
CA GLU A 70 3.56 2.81 17.76
C GLU A 70 3.58 2.88 16.23
N ILE A 71 3.70 4.11 15.70
CA ILE A 71 3.84 4.39 14.27
C ILE A 71 5.17 5.08 14.06
N ARG A 72 6.05 4.47 13.25
CA ARG A 72 7.35 5.02 12.90
C ARG A 72 7.33 5.48 11.46
N GLU A 73 7.47 6.80 11.25
CA GLU A 73 7.56 7.39 9.92
C GLU A 73 9.02 7.39 9.45
N LEU A 74 9.25 6.92 8.22
CA LEU A 74 10.58 6.88 7.63
C LEU A 74 10.78 8.03 6.64
N ASP A 75 12.00 8.59 6.60
CA ASP A 75 12.38 9.73 5.78
C ASP A 75 12.86 9.34 4.37
N TYR A 76 12.30 8.29 3.79
CA TYR A 76 12.60 7.94 2.41
C TYR A 76 11.81 8.82 1.45
N VAL A 77 12.50 9.34 0.44
CA VAL A 77 11.91 10.17 -0.60
C VAL A 77 11.80 9.38 -1.89
N TRP A 78 10.60 9.38 -2.48
CA TRP A 78 10.40 8.77 -3.79
C TRP A 78 11.13 9.63 -4.84
N PRO A 79 11.96 9.01 -5.74
CA PRO A 79 12.78 9.77 -6.69
C PRO A 79 12.02 10.42 -7.83
N GLN A 80 10.73 10.13 -7.98
CA GLN A 80 9.85 10.75 -8.96
C GLN A 80 8.82 11.61 -8.25
N ASP A 81 8.26 12.61 -8.96
CA ASP A 81 7.05 13.27 -8.52
C ASP A 81 5.93 12.24 -8.35
N LEU A 82 5.11 12.39 -7.31
CA LEU A 82 4.01 11.46 -7.03
C LEU A 82 3.03 11.34 -8.21
N ASP A 83 2.79 12.42 -8.94
CA ASP A 83 1.91 12.41 -10.11
C ASP A 83 2.53 11.63 -11.28
N GLU A 84 3.84 11.76 -11.51
CA GLU A 84 4.55 10.94 -12.49
C GLU A 84 4.56 9.47 -12.09
N ALA A 85 4.81 9.18 -10.81
CA ALA A 85 4.81 7.82 -10.29
C ALA A 85 3.45 7.15 -10.48
N LYS A 86 2.36 7.88 -10.25
CA LYS A 86 1.00 7.38 -10.49
C LYS A 86 0.74 7.07 -11.96
N ARG A 87 1.25 7.91 -12.87
CA ARG A 87 1.11 7.68 -14.32
C ARG A 87 1.89 6.44 -14.77
N ASP A 88 3.13 6.30 -14.30
CA ASP A 88 3.97 5.15 -14.63
C ASP A 88 3.45 3.85 -14.03
N TRP A 89 2.81 3.95 -12.87
CA TRP A 89 2.27 2.81 -12.16
C TRP A 89 0.94 2.31 -12.74
N GLN A 90 0.13 3.21 -13.32
CA GLN A 90 -1.13 2.81 -13.92
C GLN A 90 -0.88 2.06 -15.23
N PRO A 91 -1.43 0.86 -15.41
CA PRO A 91 -1.30 0.14 -16.66
C PRO A 91 -1.94 0.94 -17.80
N LEU A 92 -1.29 0.92 -18.96
CA LEU A 92 -1.79 1.60 -20.16
C LEU A 92 -3.14 1.05 -20.62
N GLU A 93 -3.41 -0.19 -20.31
CA GLU A 93 -4.67 -0.85 -20.62
C GLU A 93 -5.42 -1.19 -19.32
N PRO A 94 -6.76 -1.05 -19.29
CA PRO A 94 -7.54 -1.47 -18.14
C PRO A 94 -7.46 -2.99 -17.94
N SER A 95 -7.66 -3.44 -16.71
CA SER A 95 -7.73 -4.86 -16.41
C SER A 95 -8.83 -5.54 -17.25
N PRO A 96 -8.74 -6.86 -17.49
CA PRO A 96 -9.77 -7.56 -18.26
C PRO A 96 -11.19 -7.37 -17.73
N ILE A 97 -11.34 -7.31 -16.42
CA ILE A 97 -12.65 -7.10 -15.79
C ILE A 97 -13.19 -5.68 -16.09
N ILE A 98 -12.35 -4.66 -15.95
CA ILE A 98 -12.74 -3.28 -16.23
C ILE A 98 -13.04 -3.10 -17.72
N ARG A 99 -12.24 -3.69 -18.60
CA ARG A 99 -12.49 -3.68 -20.05
C ARG A 99 -13.88 -4.27 -20.37
N MET A 100 -14.19 -5.41 -19.80
CA MET A 100 -15.50 -6.06 -19.98
C MET A 100 -16.65 -5.17 -19.50
N MET A 101 -16.50 -4.51 -18.36
CA MET A 101 -17.50 -3.56 -17.85
C MET A 101 -17.71 -2.36 -18.77
N ILE A 102 -16.63 -1.82 -19.36
CA ILE A 102 -16.71 -0.71 -20.30
C ILE A 102 -17.45 -1.14 -21.56
N GLU A 103 -17.16 -2.30 -22.10
CA GLU A 103 -17.83 -2.86 -23.29
C GLU A 103 -19.32 -3.09 -23.05
N GLN A 104 -19.68 -3.63 -21.89
CA GLN A 104 -21.09 -3.83 -21.52
C GLN A 104 -21.83 -2.49 -21.43
N ARG A 105 -21.23 -1.47 -20.83
CA ARG A 105 -21.85 -0.14 -20.75
C ARG A 105 -22.03 0.49 -22.13
N ARG A 106 -21.06 0.34 -23.02
CA ARG A 106 -21.17 0.83 -24.40
C ARG A 106 -22.30 0.13 -25.16
N ALA A 107 -22.40 -1.19 -25.02
CA ALA A 107 -23.47 -1.98 -25.64
C ALA A 107 -24.85 -1.55 -25.14
N GLN A 108 -25.00 -1.32 -23.83
CA GLN A 108 -26.26 -0.84 -23.24
C GLN A 108 -26.64 0.55 -23.74
N ARG A 109 -25.68 1.47 -23.87
CA ARG A 109 -25.93 2.81 -24.43
C ARG A 109 -26.38 2.75 -25.89
N GLN A 110 -25.77 1.91 -26.71
CA GLN A 110 -26.16 1.72 -28.10
C GLN A 110 -27.58 1.15 -28.23
N GLN A 111 -27.95 0.23 -27.36
CA GLN A 111 -29.35 -0.28 -27.35
C GLN A 111 -30.37 0.78 -26.95
N GLN A 112 -30.04 1.66 -25.99
CA GLN A 112 -30.92 2.76 -25.58
C GLN A 112 -31.02 3.84 -26.66
N GLU A 113 -29.95 4.13 -27.40
CA GLU A 113 -29.94 5.09 -28.49
C GLU A 113 -30.62 4.56 -29.76
N GLY A 114 -30.65 3.23 -29.95
CA GLY A 114 -31.25 2.56 -31.11
C GLY A 114 -32.75 2.30 -30.98
N SER A 115 -33.34 2.68 -29.87
CA SER A 115 -34.78 2.57 -29.65
C SER A 115 -35.42 3.96 -29.64
#